data_c2562bef60508b6c96d42d30159cf2c1
#
_entry.id   c2562bef60508b6c96d42d30159cf2c1
#
_cell.length_a   1.000
_cell.length_b   1.000
_cell.length_c   1.000
_cell.angle_alpha   90.00
_cell.angle_beta   90.00
_cell.angle_gamma   90.00
#
_symmetry.space_group_name_H-M   'P 1'
#
loop_
_entity.id
_entity.type
_entity.pdbx_description
1 polymer ?
#
loop_
_entity_poly.entity_id
_entity_poly.type
_entity_poly.pdbx_seq_one_letter_code
_entity_poly.pdbx_strand_id
1 'polypeptide(L)'
;RRPVAGELFGATGTMASLGSQGLLVQQRMMARLGLPAPLASASGARDAAVEVVLYLALLAGTLGKAAQDISQLTWTEIGEAAEPAMGGRDTSSALPHKANPILSWRVKNAADTLQAHAATALRCLRQAQMRSGVGMLEQEVVAQAFTVAEECLDVSQTLLSGLEVRQDRMRENCEITQGLSMSESVQIALAAHT
;
A
#
# COMPACT_ATOMS: atom_id res chain seq x y z
N ARG A 1 15.81 7.41 -5.23
CA ARG A 1 14.66 8.34 -5.05
C ARG A 1 14.80 9.48 -6.02
N ARG A 2 13.81 9.70 -6.89
CA ARG A 2 13.77 10.92 -7.72
C ARG A 2 13.51 12.10 -6.78
N PRO A 3 14.25 13.21 -6.91
CA PRO A 3 13.97 14.39 -6.10
C PRO A 3 12.59 14.95 -6.49
N VAL A 4 11.83 15.40 -5.50
CA VAL A 4 10.62 16.17 -5.76
C VAL A 4 11.06 17.51 -6.33
N ALA A 5 10.79 17.73 -7.61
CA ALA A 5 11.12 18.98 -8.31
C ALA A 5 9.84 19.81 -8.47
N GLY A 6 9.96 21.12 -8.34
CA GLY A 6 8.88 22.04 -8.70
C GLY A 6 8.92 22.37 -10.18
N GLU A 7 7.79 22.72 -10.79
CA GLU A 7 7.71 23.04 -12.21
C GLU A 7 6.88 24.29 -12.44
N LEU A 8 7.39 25.20 -13.29
CA LEU A 8 6.69 26.39 -13.78
C LEU A 8 6.99 26.58 -15.25
N PHE A 9 6.33 25.85 -16.13
CA PHE A 9 6.55 25.92 -17.57
C PHE A 9 5.34 26.46 -18.37
N GLY A 10 4.27 26.83 -17.69
CA GLY A 10 3.05 27.33 -18.32
C GLY A 10 2.20 26.22 -18.96
N ALA A 11 1.10 26.59 -19.58
CA ALA A 11 0.07 25.65 -20.05
C ALA A 11 0.55 24.66 -21.12
N THR A 12 1.58 25.01 -21.89
CA THR A 12 2.11 24.20 -22.99
C THR A 12 3.54 23.69 -22.73
N GLY A 13 4.07 23.94 -21.53
CA GLY A 13 5.44 23.52 -21.19
C GLY A 13 6.55 24.37 -21.81
N THR A 14 6.24 25.52 -22.42
CA THR A 14 7.18 26.35 -23.21
C THR A 14 7.61 27.65 -22.52
N MET A 15 7.01 28.01 -21.39
CA MET A 15 7.15 29.32 -20.73
C MET A 15 6.83 30.52 -21.62
N ALA A 16 6.16 30.35 -22.75
CA ALA A 16 5.94 31.43 -23.75
C ALA A 16 5.28 32.68 -23.14
N SER A 17 4.38 32.50 -22.16
CA SER A 17 3.73 33.60 -21.44
C SER A 17 4.66 34.41 -20.52
N LEU A 18 5.83 33.88 -20.17
CA LEU A 18 6.82 34.51 -19.31
C LEU A 18 7.99 35.14 -20.11
N GLY A 19 8.01 34.92 -21.41
CA GLY A 19 9.03 35.44 -22.30
C GLY A 19 10.45 35.07 -21.88
N SER A 20 11.41 35.95 -22.09
CA SER A 20 12.82 35.75 -21.77
C SER A 20 13.12 35.62 -20.26
N GLN A 21 12.19 36.00 -19.42
CA GLN A 21 12.34 35.94 -17.96
C GLN A 21 11.87 34.61 -17.34
N GLY A 22 11.28 33.72 -18.13
CA GLY A 22 10.65 32.51 -17.66
C GLY A 22 11.56 31.63 -16.76
N LEU A 23 12.79 31.37 -17.19
CA LEU A 23 13.76 30.59 -16.44
C LEU A 23 14.15 31.24 -15.11
N LEU A 24 14.35 32.57 -15.12
CA LEU A 24 14.69 33.30 -13.89
C LEU A 24 13.53 33.31 -12.87
N VAL A 25 12.32 33.50 -13.38
CA VAL A 25 11.12 33.43 -12.53
C VAL A 25 10.98 32.03 -11.91
N GLN A 26 11.13 30.96 -12.68
CA GLN A 26 11.10 29.59 -12.20
C GLN A 26 12.18 29.35 -11.13
N GLN A 27 13.42 29.71 -11.40
CA GLN A 27 14.52 29.54 -10.45
C GLN A 27 14.25 30.23 -9.11
N ARG A 28 13.81 31.49 -9.15
CA ARG A 28 13.47 32.26 -7.94
C ARG A 28 12.29 31.65 -7.18
N MET A 29 11.27 31.20 -7.90
CA MET A 29 10.11 30.54 -7.28
C MET A 29 10.53 29.23 -6.60
N MET A 30 11.29 28.40 -7.29
CA MET A 30 11.75 27.11 -6.73
C MET A 30 12.67 27.32 -5.52
N ALA A 31 13.56 28.31 -5.56
CA ALA A 31 14.42 28.66 -4.43
C ALA A 31 13.61 29.06 -3.19
N ARG A 32 12.51 29.83 -3.35
CA ARG A 32 11.62 30.22 -2.25
C ARG A 32 10.83 29.04 -1.69
N LEU A 33 10.51 28.04 -2.51
CA LEU A 33 9.78 26.83 -2.11
C LEU A 33 10.71 25.74 -1.55
N GLY A 34 12.03 25.93 -1.58
CA GLY A 34 12.99 24.91 -1.18
C GLY A 34 13.02 23.71 -2.12
N LEU A 35 12.59 23.88 -3.39
CA LEU A 35 12.51 22.83 -4.38
C LEU A 35 13.62 22.98 -5.44
N PRO A 36 14.17 21.90 -5.99
CA PRO A 36 15.06 21.98 -7.16
C PRO A 36 14.26 22.46 -8.38
N ALA A 37 14.87 23.35 -9.16
CA ALA A 37 14.33 23.78 -10.44
C ALA A 37 14.75 22.81 -11.54
N PRO A 38 13.84 22.26 -12.36
CA PRO A 38 14.18 21.36 -13.45
C PRO A 38 14.78 22.14 -14.62
N LEU A 39 15.67 21.49 -15.37
CA LEU A 39 16.32 22.09 -16.58
C LEU A 39 15.37 22.10 -17.79
N ALA A 40 14.38 21.21 -17.80
CA ALA A 40 13.40 21.08 -18.88
C ALA A 40 12.03 20.75 -18.31
N SER A 41 10.97 21.08 -19.04
CA SER A 41 9.61 20.71 -18.65
C SER A 41 9.45 19.20 -18.59
N ALA A 42 8.91 18.72 -17.47
CA ALA A 42 8.52 17.35 -17.27
C ALA A 42 7.01 17.13 -17.56
N SER A 43 6.33 18.09 -18.18
CA SER A 43 4.87 18.03 -18.42
C SER A 43 4.42 16.81 -19.22
N GLY A 44 5.31 16.16 -19.96
CA GLY A 44 5.08 14.88 -20.66
C GLY A 44 5.57 13.64 -19.90
N ALA A 45 6.35 13.81 -18.82
CA ALA A 45 6.90 12.71 -18.03
C ALA A 45 6.03 12.46 -16.81
N ARG A 46 5.39 11.30 -16.75
CA ARG A 46 4.48 10.91 -15.66
C ARG A 46 5.11 9.94 -14.66
N ASP A 47 6.39 9.64 -14.84
CA ASP A 47 7.10 8.65 -14.05
C ASP A 47 7.01 8.92 -12.55
N ALA A 48 7.14 10.18 -12.13
CA ALA A 48 7.12 10.52 -10.70
C ALA A 48 5.75 10.23 -10.04
N ALA A 49 4.65 10.60 -10.72
CA ALA A 49 3.31 10.33 -10.22
C ALA A 49 3.02 8.82 -10.20
N VAL A 50 3.42 8.11 -11.26
CA VAL A 50 3.25 6.65 -11.36
C VAL A 50 4.10 5.94 -10.30
N GLU A 51 5.34 6.36 -10.07
CA GLU A 51 6.23 5.79 -9.04
C GLU A 51 5.60 5.89 -7.63
N VAL A 52 4.93 7.01 -7.31
CA VAL A 52 4.22 7.15 -6.04
C VAL A 52 3.09 6.14 -5.92
N VAL A 53 2.24 5.99 -6.94
CA VAL A 53 1.12 5.03 -6.91
C VAL A 53 1.64 3.59 -6.79
N LEU A 54 2.72 3.24 -7.50
CA LEU A 54 3.37 1.93 -7.38
C LEU A 54 3.91 1.68 -5.97
N TYR A 55 4.51 2.70 -5.35
CA TYR A 55 4.99 2.59 -3.98
C TYR A 55 3.85 2.38 -2.97
N LEU A 56 2.72 3.09 -3.12
CA LEU A 56 1.53 2.89 -2.29
C LEU A 56 0.97 1.47 -2.46
N ALA A 57 0.96 0.94 -3.68
CA ALA A 57 0.51 -0.42 -3.95
C ALA A 57 1.44 -1.48 -3.34
N LEU A 58 2.76 -1.27 -3.36
CA LEU A 58 3.73 -2.15 -2.69
C LEU A 58 3.53 -2.16 -1.17
N LEU A 59 3.37 -0.97 -0.57
CA LEU A 59 3.11 -0.83 0.85
C LEU A 59 1.82 -1.56 1.25
N ALA A 60 0.73 -1.30 0.52
CA ALA A 60 -0.55 -1.94 0.76
C ALA A 60 -0.50 -3.46 0.54
N GLY A 61 0.27 -3.93 -0.45
CA GLY A 61 0.49 -5.36 -0.66
C GLY A 61 1.14 -6.04 0.54
N THR A 62 2.11 -5.37 1.19
CA THR A 62 2.73 -5.87 2.43
C THR A 62 1.73 -5.94 3.58
N LEU A 63 0.93 -4.88 3.76
CA LEU A 63 -0.12 -4.84 4.78
C LEU A 63 -1.23 -5.87 4.50
N GLY A 64 -1.60 -6.02 3.23
CA GLY A 64 -2.58 -7.02 2.78
C GLY A 64 -2.11 -8.45 3.06
N LYS A 65 -0.82 -8.75 2.88
CA LYS A 65 -0.25 -10.03 3.27
C LYS A 65 -0.36 -10.26 4.78
N ALA A 66 0.04 -9.30 5.59
CA ALA A 66 -0.08 -9.41 7.05
C ALA A 66 -1.55 -9.61 7.48
N ALA A 67 -2.48 -8.86 6.89
CA ALA A 67 -3.91 -9.01 7.15
C ALA A 67 -4.45 -10.38 6.71
N GLN A 68 -3.95 -10.94 5.60
CA GLN A 68 -4.29 -12.30 5.18
C GLN A 68 -3.87 -13.33 6.22
N ASP A 69 -2.65 -13.24 6.74
CA ASP A 69 -2.13 -14.15 7.77
C ASP A 69 -2.98 -14.02 9.05
N ILE A 70 -3.24 -12.79 9.52
CA ILE A 70 -4.09 -12.54 10.69
C ILE A 70 -5.49 -13.13 10.48
N SER A 71 -6.11 -12.90 9.31
CA SER A 71 -7.42 -13.46 8.98
C SER A 71 -7.46 -14.99 9.11
N GLN A 72 -6.40 -15.68 8.73
CA GLN A 72 -6.31 -17.14 8.90
C GLN A 72 -6.15 -17.55 10.37
N LEU A 73 -5.33 -16.82 11.13
CA LEU A 73 -5.12 -17.07 12.55
C LEU A 73 -6.40 -16.90 13.38
N THR A 74 -7.40 -16.16 12.87
CA THR A 74 -8.71 -15.99 13.54
C THR A 74 -9.68 -17.15 13.28
N TRP A 75 -9.40 -18.08 12.38
CA TRP A 75 -10.31 -19.19 12.10
C TRP A 75 -10.51 -20.05 13.35
N THR A 76 -11.72 -20.57 13.50
CA THR A 76 -12.09 -21.36 14.70
C THR A 76 -11.14 -22.54 14.93
N GLU A 77 -10.70 -23.17 13.86
CA GLU A 77 -9.79 -24.32 13.89
C GLU A 77 -8.38 -23.94 14.34
N ILE A 78 -7.94 -22.72 14.06
CA ILE A 78 -6.63 -22.20 14.45
C ILE A 78 -6.75 -21.44 15.77
N GLY A 79 -7.50 -20.35 15.78
CA GLY A 79 -7.89 -19.60 16.97
C GLY A 79 -6.73 -18.89 17.69
N GLU A 80 -5.62 -18.64 17.01
CA GLU A 80 -4.39 -18.07 17.58
C GLU A 80 -4.41 -16.56 17.73
N ALA A 81 -5.30 -15.88 17.01
CA ALA A 81 -5.47 -14.42 17.08
C ALA A 81 -6.95 -14.03 17.08
N ALA A 82 -7.24 -12.81 17.55
CA ALA A 82 -8.53 -12.17 17.38
C ALA A 82 -8.34 -10.69 17.04
N GLU A 83 -9.19 -10.17 16.16
CA GLU A 83 -9.27 -8.75 15.86
C GLU A 83 -9.94 -7.99 17.02
N PRO A 84 -9.65 -6.67 17.17
CA PRO A 84 -10.37 -5.85 18.13
C PRO A 84 -11.86 -5.78 17.79
N ALA A 85 -12.71 -5.82 18.82
CA ALA A 85 -14.17 -5.78 18.67
C ALA A 85 -14.62 -4.46 18.00
N MET A 86 -15.43 -4.56 16.97
CA MET A 86 -15.96 -3.43 16.19
C MET A 86 -17.42 -3.05 16.55
N GLY A 87 -17.76 -3.19 17.84
CA GLY A 87 -19.08 -2.78 18.32
C GLY A 87 -20.25 -3.53 17.70
N GLY A 88 -20.12 -4.87 17.53
CA GLY A 88 -21.18 -5.75 17.03
C GLY A 88 -21.25 -5.89 15.50
N ARG A 89 -20.35 -5.23 14.75
CA ARG A 89 -20.28 -5.39 13.29
C ARG A 89 -19.49 -6.63 12.85
N ASP A 90 -18.73 -7.19 13.75
CA ASP A 90 -17.84 -8.33 13.62
C ASP A 90 -18.55 -9.68 13.90
N THR A 91 -19.72 -9.64 14.50
CA THR A 91 -20.50 -10.86 14.82
C THR A 91 -21.41 -11.26 13.66
N SER A 92 -21.54 -12.57 13.48
CA SER A 92 -22.51 -13.14 12.55
C SER A 92 -23.94 -12.98 13.10
N SER A 93 -24.88 -12.55 12.25
CA SER A 93 -26.30 -12.47 12.62
C SER A 93 -26.93 -13.84 12.92
N ALA A 94 -26.36 -14.92 12.41
CA ALA A 94 -26.87 -16.28 12.56
C ALA A 94 -26.08 -17.11 13.58
N LEU A 95 -24.81 -16.79 13.82
CA LEU A 95 -23.90 -17.58 14.67
C LEU A 95 -23.16 -16.64 15.64
N PRO A 96 -23.70 -16.44 16.86
CA PRO A 96 -23.16 -15.46 17.81
C PRO A 96 -21.68 -15.67 18.21
N HIS A 97 -21.18 -16.89 18.07
CA HIS A 97 -19.80 -17.25 18.37
C HIS A 97 -18.83 -17.04 17.20
N LYS A 98 -19.35 -16.71 16.01
CA LYS A 98 -18.52 -16.50 14.82
C LYS A 98 -18.07 -15.04 14.75
N ALA A 99 -16.81 -14.79 15.06
CA ALA A 99 -16.13 -13.52 14.79
C ALA A 99 -15.59 -13.52 13.36
N ASN A 100 -15.99 -12.53 12.56
CA ASN A 100 -15.45 -12.36 11.19
C ASN A 100 -14.27 -11.41 11.24
N PRO A 101 -13.17 -11.68 10.49
CA PRO A 101 -12.00 -10.80 10.42
C PRO A 101 -12.27 -9.61 9.48
N ILE A 102 -13.15 -8.71 9.89
CA ILE A 102 -13.63 -7.59 9.06
C ILE A 102 -12.52 -6.59 8.75
N LEU A 103 -11.64 -6.29 9.73
CA LEU A 103 -10.54 -5.37 9.53
C LEU A 103 -9.53 -5.94 8.54
N SER A 104 -9.16 -7.21 8.68
CA SER A 104 -8.29 -7.90 7.74
C SER A 104 -8.87 -7.91 6.32
N TRP A 105 -10.17 -8.17 6.17
CA TRP A 105 -10.81 -8.12 4.84
C TRP A 105 -10.78 -6.73 4.25
N ARG A 106 -10.98 -5.68 5.05
CA ARG A 106 -10.88 -4.29 4.57
C ARG A 106 -9.47 -3.95 4.10
N VAL A 107 -8.43 -4.31 4.87
CA VAL A 107 -7.03 -4.09 4.46
C VAL A 107 -6.71 -4.83 3.15
N LYS A 108 -7.14 -6.08 3.02
CA LYS A 108 -6.96 -6.87 1.80
C LYS A 108 -7.64 -6.21 0.59
N ASN A 109 -8.92 -5.82 0.74
CA ASN A 109 -9.66 -5.16 -0.33
C ASN A 109 -9.00 -3.84 -0.76
N ALA A 110 -8.50 -3.06 0.19
CA ALA A 110 -7.75 -1.83 -0.10
C ALA A 110 -6.44 -2.13 -0.85
N ALA A 111 -5.72 -3.18 -0.46
CA ALA A 111 -4.50 -3.61 -1.14
C ALA A 111 -4.78 -4.04 -2.60
N ASP A 112 -5.80 -4.85 -2.83
CA ASP A 112 -6.22 -5.28 -4.18
C ASP A 112 -6.63 -4.07 -5.04
N THR A 113 -7.36 -3.12 -4.46
CA THR A 113 -7.76 -1.88 -5.13
C THR A 113 -6.56 -1.03 -5.53
N LEU A 114 -5.57 -0.88 -4.63
CA LEU A 114 -4.33 -0.15 -4.93
C LEU A 114 -3.50 -0.82 -6.02
N GLN A 115 -3.47 -2.15 -6.08
CA GLN A 115 -2.81 -2.88 -7.17
C GLN A 115 -3.51 -2.61 -8.51
N ALA A 116 -4.84 -2.53 -8.54
CA ALA A 116 -5.59 -2.15 -9.74
C ALA A 116 -5.27 -0.71 -10.16
N HIS A 117 -5.18 0.23 -9.21
CA HIS A 117 -4.77 1.61 -9.48
C HIS A 117 -3.32 1.67 -10.01
N ALA A 118 -2.40 0.86 -9.49
CA ALA A 118 -1.03 0.76 -9.98
C ALA A 118 -0.97 0.31 -11.43
N ALA A 119 -1.74 -0.70 -11.80
CA ALA A 119 -1.86 -1.16 -13.19
C ALA A 119 -2.42 -0.06 -14.10
N THR A 120 -3.40 0.71 -13.63
CA THR A 120 -3.96 1.84 -14.38
C THR A 120 -2.97 2.99 -14.48
N ALA A 121 -2.23 3.30 -13.40
CA ALA A 121 -1.21 4.35 -13.40
C ALA A 121 -0.10 4.09 -14.42
N LEU A 122 0.34 2.84 -14.60
CA LEU A 122 1.31 2.46 -15.64
C LEU A 122 0.84 2.82 -17.06
N ARG A 123 -0.46 2.87 -17.31
CA ARG A 123 -1.00 3.31 -18.62
C ARG A 123 -0.81 4.79 -18.84
N CYS A 124 -0.71 5.61 -17.78
CA CYS A 124 -0.47 7.04 -17.86
C CYS A 124 0.93 7.38 -18.40
N LEU A 125 1.92 6.46 -18.29
CA LEU A 125 3.27 6.65 -18.84
C LEU A 125 3.30 6.83 -20.36
N ARG A 126 2.28 6.37 -21.08
CA ARG A 126 2.18 6.46 -22.54
C ARG A 126 1.53 7.77 -23.02
N GLN A 127 1.40 8.75 -22.14
CA GLN A 127 0.82 10.03 -22.50
C GLN A 127 1.73 10.77 -23.47
N ALA A 128 1.20 11.11 -24.64
CA ALA A 128 1.90 11.98 -25.57
C ALA A 128 1.94 13.42 -25.03
N GLN A 129 2.96 14.18 -25.43
CA GLN A 129 3.12 15.60 -25.05
C GLN A 129 1.93 16.47 -25.51
N MET A 130 1.22 16.06 -26.54
CA MET A 130 -0.02 16.68 -26.97
C MET A 130 -1.20 16.25 -26.08
N ARG A 131 -2.08 17.19 -25.77
CA ARG A 131 -3.27 17.00 -24.92
C ARG A 131 -4.11 15.79 -25.36
N SER A 132 -3.84 14.66 -24.77
CA SER A 132 -4.75 13.51 -24.81
C SER A 132 -5.50 13.47 -23.48
N GLY A 133 -6.72 12.94 -23.44
CA GLY A 133 -7.52 12.84 -22.21
C GLY A 133 -6.91 12.01 -21.07
N VAL A 134 -5.68 11.56 -21.21
CA VAL A 134 -4.94 10.75 -20.23
C VAL A 134 -4.60 11.56 -18.97
N GLY A 135 -4.44 12.89 -19.06
CA GLY A 135 -4.24 13.72 -17.87
C GLY A 135 -5.40 13.68 -16.88
N MET A 136 -6.63 13.47 -17.36
CA MET A 136 -7.79 13.26 -16.50
C MET A 136 -7.71 11.92 -15.76
N LEU A 137 -7.33 10.85 -16.46
CA LEU A 137 -7.13 9.52 -15.84
C LEU A 137 -6.05 9.55 -14.77
N GLU A 138 -4.94 10.25 -15.00
CA GLU A 138 -3.87 10.40 -14.01
C GLU A 138 -4.36 11.10 -12.74
N GLN A 139 -5.06 12.23 -12.89
CA GLN A 139 -5.58 12.97 -11.74
C GLN A 139 -6.54 12.13 -10.92
N GLU A 140 -7.41 11.38 -11.57
CA GLU A 140 -8.36 10.48 -10.90
C GLU A 140 -7.64 9.34 -10.19
N VAL A 141 -6.75 8.62 -10.88
CA VAL A 141 -6.05 7.46 -10.34
C VAL A 141 -5.14 7.84 -9.17
N VAL A 142 -4.41 8.94 -9.27
CA VAL A 142 -3.52 9.41 -8.18
C VAL A 142 -4.35 9.79 -6.96
N ALA A 143 -5.42 10.58 -7.13
CA ALA A 143 -6.28 10.98 -6.02
C ALA A 143 -6.91 9.77 -5.32
N GLN A 144 -7.48 8.83 -6.09
CA GLN A 144 -8.08 7.62 -5.55
C GLN A 144 -7.04 6.72 -4.85
N ALA A 145 -5.82 6.61 -5.40
CA ALA A 145 -4.75 5.83 -4.78
C ALA A 145 -4.37 6.37 -3.39
N PHE A 146 -4.31 7.70 -3.21
CA PHE A 146 -4.05 8.29 -1.89
C PHE A 146 -5.19 8.03 -0.91
N THR A 147 -6.45 8.19 -1.35
CA THR A 147 -7.62 7.94 -0.50
C THR A 147 -7.67 6.48 -0.02
N VAL A 148 -7.45 5.53 -0.95
CA VAL A 148 -7.46 4.11 -0.60
C VAL A 148 -6.24 3.73 0.27
N ALA A 149 -5.08 4.37 0.04
CA ALA A 149 -3.90 4.15 0.86
C ALA A 149 -4.10 4.66 2.30
N GLU A 150 -4.75 5.82 2.48
CA GLU A 150 -5.11 6.35 3.79
C GLU A 150 -6.02 5.37 4.53
N GLU A 151 -7.11 4.91 3.90
CA GLU A 151 -7.98 3.89 4.50
C GLU A 151 -7.21 2.61 4.85
N CYS A 152 -6.35 2.13 3.95
CA CYS A 152 -5.53 0.93 4.19
C CYS A 152 -4.66 1.09 5.44
N LEU A 153 -4.02 2.24 5.61
CA LEU A 153 -3.15 2.54 6.75
C LEU A 153 -3.95 2.65 8.06
N ASP A 154 -5.05 3.39 8.06
CA ASP A 154 -5.88 3.60 9.25
C ASP A 154 -6.48 2.28 9.75
N VAL A 155 -7.00 1.46 8.83
CA VAL A 155 -7.55 0.16 9.18
C VAL A 155 -6.46 -0.79 9.66
N SER A 156 -5.27 -0.78 9.02
CA SER A 156 -4.13 -1.58 9.46
C SER A 156 -3.64 -1.17 10.84
N GLN A 157 -3.59 0.13 11.13
CA GLN A 157 -3.24 0.62 12.45
C GLN A 157 -4.23 0.15 13.51
N THR A 158 -5.53 0.23 13.22
CA THR A 158 -6.58 -0.25 14.13
C THR A 158 -6.46 -1.75 14.38
N LEU A 159 -6.28 -2.53 13.31
CA LEU A 159 -6.10 -3.98 13.37
C LEU A 159 -4.91 -4.37 14.24
N LEU A 160 -3.74 -3.79 13.97
CA LEU A 160 -2.50 -4.17 14.64
C LEU A 160 -2.43 -3.67 16.09
N SER A 161 -2.98 -2.48 16.37
CA SER A 161 -2.97 -1.91 17.73
C SER A 161 -3.89 -2.68 18.69
N GLY A 162 -4.95 -3.28 18.18
CA GLY A 162 -5.93 -4.01 18.98
C GLY A 162 -5.87 -5.54 18.81
N LEU A 163 -4.86 -6.05 18.10
CA LEU A 163 -4.74 -7.48 17.86
C LEU A 163 -4.48 -8.25 19.15
N GLU A 164 -5.36 -9.17 19.48
CA GLU A 164 -5.18 -10.12 20.56
C GLU A 164 -4.42 -11.35 20.06
N VAL A 165 -3.30 -11.68 20.70
CA VAL A 165 -2.50 -12.86 20.40
C VAL A 165 -2.69 -13.90 21.51
N ARG A 166 -3.17 -15.10 21.16
CA ARG A 166 -3.49 -16.18 22.09
C ARG A 166 -2.34 -17.17 22.20
N GLN A 167 -1.36 -16.83 23.01
CA GLN A 167 -0.13 -17.62 23.16
C GLN A 167 -0.38 -19.07 23.62
N ASP A 168 -1.36 -19.30 24.49
CA ASP A 168 -1.66 -20.65 24.94
C ASP A 168 -2.23 -21.51 23.81
N ARG A 169 -3.09 -20.92 22.97
CA ARG A 169 -3.61 -21.60 21.78
C ARG A 169 -2.51 -21.90 20.75
N MET A 170 -1.56 -20.99 20.56
CA MET A 170 -0.38 -21.25 19.73
C MET A 170 0.43 -22.43 20.23
N ARG A 171 0.62 -22.54 21.56
CA ARG A 171 1.32 -23.66 22.18
C ARG A 171 0.59 -24.98 21.95
N GLU A 172 -0.71 -25.01 22.19
CA GLU A 172 -1.55 -26.19 21.92
C GLU A 172 -1.45 -26.64 20.47
N ASN A 173 -1.52 -25.69 19.53
CA ASN A 173 -1.44 -26.00 18.09
C ASN A 173 -0.05 -26.54 17.68
N CYS A 174 1.03 -26.10 18.31
CA CYS A 174 2.37 -26.68 18.08
C CYS A 174 2.44 -28.16 18.47
N GLU A 175 1.64 -28.58 19.44
CA GLU A 175 1.62 -29.95 19.96
C GLU A 175 0.68 -30.90 19.21
N ILE A 176 -0.19 -30.39 18.32
CA ILE A 176 -1.15 -31.20 17.55
C ILE A 176 -0.48 -32.37 16.83
N THR A 177 0.72 -32.16 16.31
CA THR A 177 1.48 -33.18 15.58
C THR A 177 2.35 -34.07 16.49
N GLN A 178 2.23 -33.92 17.82
CA GLN A 178 2.99 -34.69 18.80
C GLN A 178 4.53 -34.68 18.53
N GLY A 179 5.05 -33.52 18.14
CA GLY A 179 6.47 -33.30 17.87
C GLY A 179 6.90 -33.56 16.43
N LEU A 180 6.04 -34.02 15.54
CA LEU A 180 6.40 -34.24 14.12
C LEU A 180 6.81 -32.95 13.40
N SER A 181 6.34 -31.80 13.85
CA SER A 181 6.77 -30.49 13.34
C SER A 181 8.26 -30.23 13.53
N MET A 182 8.91 -30.93 14.48
CA MET A 182 10.35 -30.84 14.78
C MET A 182 11.19 -31.90 14.07
N SER A 183 10.61 -32.72 13.20
CA SER A 183 11.27 -33.89 12.59
C SER A 183 12.54 -33.51 11.80
N GLU A 184 12.54 -32.38 11.09
CA GLU A 184 13.71 -31.89 10.36
C GLU A 184 14.87 -31.56 11.33
N SER A 185 14.59 -30.85 12.40
CA SER A 185 15.60 -30.53 13.43
C SER A 185 16.18 -31.78 14.07
N VAL A 186 15.35 -32.79 14.32
CA VAL A 186 15.76 -34.09 14.86
C VAL A 186 16.65 -34.84 13.84
N GLN A 187 16.26 -34.85 12.56
CA GLN A 187 17.07 -35.49 11.51
C GLN A 187 18.45 -34.85 11.37
N ILE A 188 18.52 -33.49 11.39
CA ILE A 188 19.79 -32.77 11.32
C ILE A 188 20.66 -33.10 12.55
N ALA A 189 20.08 -33.13 13.74
CA ALA A 189 20.83 -33.48 14.96
C ALA A 189 21.33 -34.92 14.92
N LEU A 190 20.56 -35.88 14.46
CA LEU A 190 20.98 -37.27 14.32
C LEU A 190 22.11 -37.43 13.26
N ALA A 191 21.98 -36.74 12.12
CA ALA A 191 22.99 -36.81 11.07
C ALA A 191 24.36 -36.23 11.51
N ALA A 192 24.42 -35.35 12.51
CA ALA A 192 25.65 -34.81 13.06
C ALA A 192 26.39 -35.81 13.98
N HIS A 193 25.73 -36.92 14.37
CA HIS A 193 26.26 -37.94 15.25
C HIS A 193 26.54 -39.28 14.56
N THR A 194 26.24 -39.37 13.24
CA THR A 194 26.61 -40.50 12.37
C THR A 194 27.74 -40.14 11.43
#